data_239603e78e46d6cb0a4aa1d24da37ee7
#
_entry.id   239603e78e46d6cb0a4aa1d24da37ee7
#
_cell.length_a   1.000
_cell.length_b   1.000
_cell.length_c   1.000
_cell.angle_alpha   90.00
_cell.angle_beta   90.00
_cell.angle_gamma   90.00
#
_symmetry.space_group_name_H-M   'P 1'
#
loop_
_entity.id
_entity.type
_entity.pdbx_description
1 polymer ?
#
loop_
_entity_poly.entity_id
_entity_poly.type
_entity_poly.pdbx_seq_one_letter_code
_entity_poly.pdbx_strand_id
1 'polypeptide(L)'
;MKITKIFFHITNLLFLILYLFPGSILGFLLYNDLSKQPQVTPDFIFSSNHVYAFCVLSIVGLISYYNKKKYVIYYFIFLSVILEVCHLIIPNRSFQFSDLFGNILGVVISIIILNIYIYLGKK
;
A
#
# COMPACT_ATOMS: atom_id res chain seq x y z
N MET A 1 19.88 6.36 -7.25
CA MET A 1 19.45 6.61 -5.86
C MET A 1 18.62 7.89 -5.64
N LYS A 2 18.93 9.04 -6.24
CA LYS A 2 18.04 10.24 -6.10
C LYS A 2 16.70 10.04 -6.81
N ILE A 3 16.72 9.49 -8.03
CA ILE A 3 15.53 9.28 -8.86
C ILE A 3 14.55 8.30 -8.18
N THR A 4 15.04 7.20 -7.62
CA THR A 4 14.19 6.22 -6.93
C THR A 4 13.47 6.81 -5.72
N LYS A 5 14.14 7.71 -4.98
CA LYS A 5 13.51 8.42 -3.86
C LYS A 5 12.43 9.39 -4.32
N ILE A 6 12.68 10.15 -5.39
CA ILE A 6 11.67 11.04 -5.97
C ILE A 6 10.46 10.22 -6.42
N PHE A 7 10.70 9.12 -7.14
CA PHE A 7 9.64 8.21 -7.56
C PHE A 7 8.85 7.66 -6.38
N PHE A 8 9.53 7.22 -5.32
CA PHE A 8 8.88 6.77 -4.10
C PHE A 8 7.97 7.85 -3.49
N HIS A 9 8.44 9.09 -3.37
CA HIS A 9 7.62 10.15 -2.78
C HIS A 9 6.41 10.50 -3.64
N ILE A 10 6.54 10.51 -4.96
CA ILE A 10 5.43 10.73 -5.88
C ILE A 10 4.39 9.60 -5.75
N THR A 11 4.83 8.35 -5.81
CA THR A 11 3.92 7.19 -5.68
C THR A 11 3.27 7.13 -4.31
N ASN A 12 4.00 7.46 -3.25
CA ASN A 12 3.45 7.52 -1.90
C ASN A 12 2.38 8.62 -1.77
N LEU A 13 2.62 9.81 -2.35
CA LEU A 13 1.63 10.88 -2.35
C LEU A 13 0.37 10.49 -3.12
N LEU A 14 0.52 9.94 -4.32
CA LEU A 14 -0.60 9.44 -5.11
C LEU A 14 -1.39 8.36 -4.36
N PHE A 15 -0.70 7.43 -3.71
CA PHE A 15 -1.32 6.41 -2.90
C PHE A 15 -2.14 7.00 -1.75
N LEU A 16 -1.61 7.99 -1.03
CA LEU A 16 -2.34 8.67 0.05
C LEU A 16 -3.60 9.37 -0.47
N ILE A 17 -3.51 10.04 -1.62
CA ILE A 17 -4.66 10.69 -2.25
C ILE A 17 -5.74 9.66 -2.59
N LEU A 18 -5.37 8.55 -3.25
CA LEU A 18 -6.30 7.50 -3.63
C LEU A 18 -6.94 6.81 -2.41
N TYR A 19 -6.15 6.62 -1.35
CA TYR A 19 -6.60 5.90 -0.16
C TYR A 19 -7.54 6.74 0.71
N LEU A 20 -7.26 8.03 0.84
CA LEU A 20 -8.02 8.95 1.70
C LEU A 20 -9.17 9.66 0.97
N PHE A 21 -9.29 9.49 -0.35
CA PHE A 21 -10.38 10.10 -1.11
C PHE A 21 -11.74 9.50 -0.71
N PRO A 22 -12.78 10.33 -0.51
CA PRO A 22 -14.12 9.85 -0.20
C PRO A 22 -14.78 9.20 -1.44
N GLY A 23 -14.65 7.90 -1.57
CA GLY A 23 -15.07 7.12 -2.72
C GLY A 23 -13.88 6.54 -3.48
N SER A 24 -14.09 6.15 -4.74
CA SER A 24 -13.07 5.57 -5.60
C SER A 24 -12.79 6.44 -6.82
N ILE A 25 -11.63 7.10 -6.83
CA ILE A 25 -11.17 7.85 -8.03
C ILE A 25 -11.00 6.88 -9.21
N LEU A 26 -10.42 5.70 -8.98
CA LEU A 26 -10.24 4.69 -10.02
C LEU A 26 -11.58 4.15 -10.54
N GLY A 27 -12.57 3.98 -9.65
CA GLY A 27 -13.94 3.59 -10.05
C GLY A 27 -14.59 4.66 -10.90
N PHE A 28 -14.40 5.93 -10.58
CA PHE A 28 -14.89 7.03 -11.40
C PHE A 28 -14.24 7.04 -12.79
N LEU A 29 -12.92 6.88 -12.86
CA LEU A 29 -12.20 6.89 -14.14
C LEU A 29 -12.54 5.70 -15.04
N LEU A 30 -12.76 4.51 -14.46
CA LEU A 30 -13.01 3.30 -15.23
C LEU A 30 -14.49 3.03 -15.50
N TYR A 31 -15.37 3.41 -14.57
CA TYR A 31 -16.79 3.06 -14.59
C TYR A 31 -17.71 4.27 -14.49
N ASN A 32 -17.16 5.47 -14.40
CA ASN A 32 -17.91 6.71 -14.13
C ASN A 32 -18.76 6.62 -12.83
N ASP A 33 -18.24 5.90 -11.83
CA ASP A 33 -18.96 5.59 -10.60
C ASP A 33 -17.99 5.61 -9.40
N LEU A 34 -18.14 6.60 -8.53
CA LEU A 34 -17.32 6.77 -7.31
C LEU A 34 -17.57 5.67 -6.26
N SER A 35 -18.69 4.97 -6.35
CA SER A 35 -19.02 3.89 -5.40
C SER A 35 -18.36 2.56 -5.74
N LYS A 36 -17.91 2.39 -6.98
CA LYS A 36 -17.27 1.15 -7.45
C LYS A 36 -15.77 1.20 -7.25
N GLN A 37 -15.25 0.18 -6.58
CA GLN A 37 -13.82 -0.04 -6.44
C GLN A 37 -13.37 -1.10 -7.45
N PRO A 38 -12.45 -0.77 -8.41
CA PRO A 38 -11.88 -1.79 -9.27
C PRO A 38 -11.14 -2.84 -8.45
N GLN A 39 -11.36 -4.10 -8.74
CA GLN A 39 -10.65 -5.21 -8.10
C GLN A 39 -9.73 -5.92 -9.09
N VAL A 40 -8.48 -6.16 -8.69
CA VAL A 40 -7.51 -6.92 -9.49
C VAL A 40 -7.81 -8.41 -9.39
N THR A 41 -8.07 -8.88 -8.18
CA THR A 41 -8.49 -10.26 -7.90
C THR A 41 -9.59 -10.24 -6.83
N PRO A 42 -10.45 -11.28 -6.78
CA PRO A 42 -11.42 -11.40 -5.69
C PRO A 42 -10.74 -11.37 -4.31
N ASP A 43 -11.43 -10.79 -3.34
CA ASP A 43 -10.99 -10.87 -1.95
C ASP A 43 -11.09 -12.31 -1.43
N PHE A 44 -10.17 -12.65 -0.56
CA PHE A 44 -10.17 -13.91 0.18
C PHE A 44 -10.51 -13.62 1.66
N ILE A 45 -9.57 -13.87 2.58
CA ILE A 45 -9.73 -13.45 3.99
C ILE A 45 -9.34 -11.97 4.14
N PHE A 46 -8.39 -11.52 3.31
CA PHE A 46 -7.88 -10.15 3.28
C PHE A 46 -8.31 -9.45 2.00
N SER A 47 -8.42 -8.13 2.06
CA SER A 47 -8.67 -7.32 0.88
C SER A 47 -7.48 -7.37 -0.08
N SER A 48 -7.69 -7.97 -1.26
CA SER A 48 -6.63 -8.21 -2.24
C SER A 48 -6.01 -6.92 -2.75
N ASN A 49 -6.81 -5.89 -3.02
CA ASN A 49 -6.31 -4.59 -3.49
C ASN A 49 -5.39 -3.93 -2.45
N HIS A 50 -5.70 -4.06 -1.16
CA HIS A 50 -4.89 -3.51 -0.08
C HIS A 50 -3.55 -4.24 0.04
N VAL A 51 -3.55 -5.57 -0.12
CA VAL A 51 -2.31 -6.38 -0.16
C VAL A 51 -1.42 -5.91 -1.30
N TYR A 52 -1.94 -5.81 -2.52
CA TYR A 52 -1.15 -5.40 -3.69
C TYR A 52 -0.61 -3.98 -3.56
N ALA A 53 -1.46 -3.03 -3.18
CA ALA A 53 -1.09 -1.63 -3.05
C ALA A 53 0.03 -1.42 -2.01
N PHE A 54 -0.12 -1.99 -0.81
CA PHE A 54 0.90 -1.91 0.22
C PHE A 54 2.17 -2.70 -0.12
N CYS A 55 2.04 -3.85 -0.78
CA CYS A 55 3.20 -4.62 -1.23
C CYS A 55 4.05 -3.83 -2.23
N VAL A 56 3.45 -3.30 -3.28
CA VAL A 56 4.16 -2.54 -4.32
C VAL A 56 4.80 -1.29 -3.74
N LEU A 57 4.04 -0.50 -2.96
CA LEU A 57 4.56 0.74 -2.38
C LEU A 57 5.68 0.48 -1.39
N SER A 58 5.56 -0.57 -0.57
CA SER A 58 6.60 -0.97 0.39
C SER A 58 7.87 -1.44 -0.30
N ILE A 59 7.78 -2.21 -1.39
CA ILE A 59 8.95 -2.62 -2.19
C ILE A 59 9.67 -1.38 -2.72
N VAL A 60 8.95 -0.44 -3.32
CA VAL A 60 9.52 0.81 -3.84
C VAL A 60 10.22 1.60 -2.72
N GLY A 61 9.59 1.72 -1.56
CA GLY A 61 10.18 2.38 -0.39
C GLY A 61 11.44 1.69 0.13
N LEU A 62 11.39 0.37 0.27
CA LEU A 62 12.52 -0.44 0.77
C LEU A 62 13.73 -0.39 -0.16
N ILE A 63 13.50 -0.39 -1.49
CA ILE A 63 14.58 -0.22 -2.48
C ILE A 63 15.13 1.19 -2.42
N SER A 64 14.27 2.21 -2.37
CA SER A 64 14.66 3.62 -2.37
C SER A 64 15.48 4.03 -1.13
N TYR A 65 15.19 3.41 -0.01
CA TYR A 65 15.81 3.67 1.29
C TYR A 65 16.48 2.43 1.89
N TYR A 66 17.15 1.65 1.07
CA TYR A 66 17.75 0.37 1.46
C TYR A 66 18.61 0.45 2.74
N ASN A 67 19.45 1.46 2.86
CA ASN A 67 20.30 1.66 4.05
C ASN A 67 19.51 2.08 5.31
N LYS A 68 18.23 2.46 5.15
CA LYS A 68 17.32 2.86 6.23
C LYS A 68 16.08 1.97 6.28
N LYS A 69 16.15 0.74 5.77
CA LYS A 69 15.02 -0.18 5.64
C LYS A 69 14.19 -0.35 6.92
N LYS A 70 14.83 -0.34 8.10
CA LYS A 70 14.13 -0.44 9.39
C LYS A 70 13.12 0.69 9.59
N TYR A 71 13.50 1.93 9.26
CA TYR A 71 12.59 3.08 9.38
C TYR A 71 11.47 3.03 8.35
N VAL A 72 11.75 2.52 7.14
CA VAL A 72 10.74 2.32 6.10
C VAL A 72 9.70 1.28 6.54
N ILE A 73 10.14 0.19 7.16
CA ILE A 73 9.23 -0.84 7.71
C ILE A 73 8.32 -0.22 8.78
N TYR A 74 8.88 0.51 9.75
CA TYR A 74 8.07 1.17 10.77
C TYR A 74 7.09 2.19 10.17
N TYR A 75 7.53 2.94 9.17
CA TYR A 75 6.65 3.87 8.44
C TYR A 75 5.45 3.14 7.83
N PHE A 76 5.67 2.03 7.12
CA PHE A 76 4.58 1.31 6.47
C PHE A 76 3.67 0.57 7.45
N ILE A 77 4.20 0.03 8.54
CA ILE A 77 3.36 -0.55 9.59
C ILE A 77 2.49 0.54 10.24
N PHE A 78 3.06 1.69 10.56
CA PHE A 78 2.29 2.82 11.08
C PHE A 78 1.24 3.29 10.05
N LEU A 79 1.65 3.45 8.78
CA LEU A 79 0.78 3.89 7.71
C LEU A 79 -0.40 2.93 7.49
N SER A 80 -0.16 1.62 7.54
CA SER A 80 -1.21 0.61 7.38
C SER A 80 -2.32 0.73 8.44
N VAL A 81 -1.96 1.08 9.64
CA VAL A 81 -2.93 1.26 10.74
C VAL A 81 -3.63 2.62 10.63
N ILE A 82 -2.86 3.70 10.49
CA ILE A 82 -3.43 5.05 10.53
C ILE A 82 -4.36 5.32 9.36
N LEU A 83 -4.05 4.85 8.17
CA LEU A 83 -4.92 5.03 7.01
C LEU A 83 -6.25 4.32 7.17
N GLU A 84 -6.24 3.12 7.74
CA GLU A 84 -7.48 2.40 7.98
C GLU A 84 -8.32 3.05 9.10
N VAL A 85 -7.68 3.56 10.13
CA VAL A 85 -8.35 4.33 11.18
C VAL A 85 -8.96 5.62 10.61
N CYS A 86 -8.30 6.29 9.66
CA CYS A 86 -8.84 7.47 8.98
C CYS A 86 -10.16 7.17 8.24
N HIS A 87 -10.39 5.94 7.79
CA HIS A 87 -11.65 5.55 7.16
C HIS A 87 -12.87 5.66 8.09
N LEU A 88 -12.69 5.75 9.41
CA LEU A 88 -13.78 6.01 10.35
C LEU A 88 -14.39 7.42 10.21
N ILE A 89 -13.61 8.37 9.70
CA ILE A 89 -14.03 9.78 9.60
C ILE A 89 -14.21 10.25 8.15
N ILE A 90 -13.76 9.47 7.17
CA ILE A 90 -13.88 9.84 5.75
C ILE A 90 -15.26 9.43 5.23
N PRO A 91 -16.03 10.33 4.60
CA PRO A 91 -17.31 10.00 4.00
C PRO A 91 -17.17 8.88 2.95
N ASN A 92 -18.16 8.01 2.89
CA ASN A 92 -18.23 6.86 1.95
C ASN A 92 -17.08 5.85 2.12
N ARG A 93 -16.41 5.84 3.27
CA ARG A 93 -15.42 4.85 3.68
C ARG A 93 -15.84 4.24 5.01
N SER A 94 -15.38 3.04 5.26
CA SER A 94 -15.60 2.34 6.54
C SER A 94 -14.33 1.61 6.95
N PHE A 95 -14.07 1.56 8.25
CA PHE A 95 -13.01 0.73 8.79
C PHE A 95 -13.34 -0.75 8.58
N GLN A 96 -12.39 -1.52 8.05
CA GLN A 96 -12.52 -2.96 7.86
C GLN A 96 -11.25 -3.68 8.31
N PHE A 97 -11.42 -4.71 9.13
CA PHE A 97 -10.27 -5.55 9.56
C PHE A 97 -9.62 -6.28 8.39
N SER A 98 -10.38 -6.68 7.37
CA SER A 98 -9.85 -7.29 6.14
C SER A 98 -8.89 -6.35 5.41
N ASP A 99 -9.16 -5.04 5.41
CA ASP A 99 -8.35 -4.02 4.79
C ASP A 99 -7.09 -3.76 5.62
N LEU A 100 -7.24 -3.62 6.94
CA LEU A 100 -6.12 -3.46 7.86
C LEU A 100 -5.12 -4.63 7.75
N PHE A 101 -5.62 -5.85 7.81
CA PHE A 101 -4.75 -7.04 7.69
C PHE A 101 -4.18 -7.19 6.28
N GLY A 102 -4.93 -6.80 5.25
CA GLY A 102 -4.43 -6.72 3.87
C GLY A 102 -3.25 -5.76 3.74
N ASN A 103 -3.36 -4.58 4.34
CA ASN A 103 -2.27 -3.59 4.38
C ASN A 103 -1.01 -4.16 5.03
N ILE A 104 -1.14 -4.74 6.23
CA ILE A 104 -0.03 -5.33 6.99
C ILE A 104 0.58 -6.51 6.21
N LEU A 105 -0.25 -7.38 5.66
CA LEU A 105 0.22 -8.52 4.87
C LEU A 105 1.03 -8.06 3.64
N GLY A 106 0.59 -7.01 2.95
CA GLY A 106 1.34 -6.42 1.84
C GLY A 106 2.75 -5.98 2.25
N VAL A 107 2.88 -5.33 3.41
CA VAL A 107 4.20 -4.94 3.97
C VAL A 107 5.05 -6.17 4.28
N VAL A 108 4.48 -7.18 4.92
CA VAL A 108 5.20 -8.42 5.27
C VAL A 108 5.71 -9.14 4.03
N ILE A 109 4.88 -9.28 3.00
CA ILE A 109 5.26 -9.89 1.72
C ILE A 109 6.43 -9.12 1.09
N SER A 110 6.40 -7.79 1.10
CA SER A 110 7.47 -6.96 0.55
C SER A 110 8.82 -7.18 1.26
N ILE A 111 8.79 -7.35 2.58
CA ILE A 111 9.99 -7.66 3.38
C ILE A 111 10.55 -9.04 3.00
N ILE A 112 9.68 -10.02 2.86
CA ILE A 112 10.07 -11.39 2.45
C ILE A 112 10.72 -11.36 1.06
N ILE A 113 10.08 -10.70 0.09
CA ILE A 113 10.60 -10.57 -1.29
C ILE A 113 11.99 -9.93 -1.28
N LEU A 114 12.15 -8.82 -0.54
CA LEU A 114 13.45 -8.14 -0.47
C LEU A 114 14.53 -9.04 0.16
N ASN A 115 14.21 -9.76 1.22
CA ASN A 115 15.15 -10.66 1.88
C ASN A 115 15.56 -11.84 0.97
N ILE A 116 14.62 -12.42 0.23
CA ILE A 116 14.90 -13.46 -0.76
C ILE A 116 15.82 -12.90 -1.87
N TYR A 117 15.52 -11.72 -2.39
CA TYR A 117 16.34 -11.07 -3.41
C TYR A 117 17.79 -10.85 -2.94
N ILE A 118 17.97 -10.36 -1.71
CA ILE A 118 19.29 -10.14 -1.11
C ILE A 118 20.04 -11.48 -0.92
N TYR A 119 19.33 -12.51 -0.46
CA TYR A 119 19.92 -13.84 -0.26
C TYR A 119 20.42 -14.45 -1.57
N LEU A 120 19.62 -14.37 -2.62
CA LEU A 120 19.99 -14.88 -3.94
C LEU A 120 21.12 -14.07 -4.59
N GLY A 121 21.17 -12.76 -4.36
CA GLY A 121 22.23 -11.91 -4.89
C GLY A 121 23.59 -12.05 -4.20
N LYS A 122 23.67 -12.80 -3.08
CA LYS A 122 24.92 -13.10 -2.37
C LYS A 122 25.58 -14.41 -2.82
N LYS A 123 24.93 -15.19 -3.68
CA LYS A 123 25.47 -16.40 -4.30
C LYS A 123 26.14 -16.07 -5.64
#